data_e517c665c70de56b661d622a19fc828b
#
_entry.id   e517c665c70de56b661d622a19fc828b
#
_cell.length_a   1.000
_cell.length_b   1.000
_cell.length_c   1.000
_cell.angle_alpha   90.00
_cell.angle_beta   90.00
_cell.angle_gamma   90.00
#
_symmetry.space_group_name_H-M   'P 1'
#
loop_
_entity.id
_entity.type
_entity.pdbx_description
1 polymer ?
#
loop_
_entity_poly.entity_id
_entity_poly.type
_entity_poly.pdbx_seq_one_letter_code
_entity_poly.pdbx_strand_id
1 'polypeptide(L)'
;MSVELELRLRGPHAGMDAQESLRTVQSVLSLLRELENSETARPSRHGTRWSFNELRLGSVTCVLEPLRIAEHSDYQVVERVLRTAVTGLGEAETAERIPTGWTARAASLGQQVARSLGASPDVGMFVAVRADGVEVRTAEVTQRTAFNLQAATRARLRTFGSRRGRLSGLVEGKHRRPRAVLRTEVGGEVIPVSFGDDLDTELRRAWRRDRVEVTGEITENAQGQVVQVRATEIELLPTEPQLSDDELRAGFWPDMTGGQDAVDYVEALRGGN
;
A
#
# COMPACT_ATOMS: atom_id res chain seq x y z
N MET A 1 -3.94 -16.62 18.45
CA MET A 1 -3.42 -15.38 17.83
C MET A 1 -4.62 -14.49 17.53
N SER A 2 -4.81 -13.40 18.27
CA SER A 2 -5.88 -12.41 18.04
C SER A 2 -5.25 -11.12 17.53
N VAL A 3 -5.93 -10.48 16.59
CA VAL A 3 -5.55 -9.15 16.10
C VAL A 3 -6.77 -8.25 16.12
N GLU A 4 -6.62 -7.05 16.63
CA GLU A 4 -7.69 -6.09 16.84
C GLU A 4 -7.30 -4.71 16.33
N LEU A 5 -8.31 -3.96 15.90
CA LEU A 5 -8.17 -2.54 15.59
C LEU A 5 -9.01 -1.73 16.58
N GLU A 6 -8.36 -0.91 17.36
CA GLU A 6 -9.02 0.01 18.27
C GLU A 6 -9.10 1.40 17.63
N LEU A 7 -10.28 1.99 17.64
CA LEU A 7 -10.58 3.34 17.19
C LEU A 7 -11.11 4.14 18.40
N ARG A 8 -10.42 5.21 18.79
CA ARG A 8 -10.88 6.14 19.82
C ARG A 8 -11.12 7.50 19.19
N LEU A 9 -12.38 7.88 19.07
CA LEU A 9 -12.75 9.18 18.54
C LEU A 9 -12.72 10.21 19.69
N ARG A 10 -11.98 11.32 19.47
CA ARG A 10 -12.03 12.51 20.32
C ARG A 10 -12.98 13.50 19.69
N GLY A 11 -13.85 14.08 20.49
CA GLY A 11 -14.76 15.14 20.08
C GLY A 11 -14.93 16.21 21.16
N PRO A 12 -15.66 17.28 20.88
CA PRO A 12 -16.00 18.29 21.85
C PRO A 12 -16.74 17.66 23.04
N HIS A 13 -16.70 18.30 24.19
CA HIS A 13 -17.34 17.83 25.43
C HIS A 13 -18.85 17.52 25.31
N ALA A 14 -19.52 18.03 24.28
CA ALA A 14 -20.93 17.75 23.96
C ALA A 14 -21.15 16.35 23.32
N GLY A 15 -20.08 15.59 23.07
CA GLY A 15 -20.15 14.28 22.42
C GLY A 15 -20.07 14.39 20.90
N MET A 16 -19.81 13.26 20.23
CA MET A 16 -19.83 13.14 18.78
C MET A 16 -21.18 12.66 18.28
N ASP A 17 -21.60 13.14 17.13
CA ASP A 17 -22.78 12.64 16.45
C ASP A 17 -22.62 11.13 16.11
N ALA A 18 -23.62 10.32 16.48
CA ALA A 18 -23.56 8.87 16.26
C ALA A 18 -23.46 8.52 14.76
N GLN A 19 -24.09 9.33 13.89
CA GLN A 19 -24.06 9.10 12.46
C GLN A 19 -22.67 9.41 11.86
N GLU A 20 -21.98 10.46 12.34
CA GLU A 20 -20.60 10.77 11.97
C GLU A 20 -19.64 9.69 12.45
N SER A 21 -19.81 9.21 13.69
CA SER A 21 -19.02 8.10 14.23
C SER A 21 -19.15 6.83 13.39
N LEU A 22 -20.36 6.45 13.00
CA LEU A 22 -20.61 5.28 12.14
C LEU A 22 -20.01 5.48 10.73
N ARG A 23 -20.10 6.68 10.16
CA ARG A 23 -19.46 6.99 8.87
C ARG A 23 -17.93 6.85 8.96
N THR A 24 -17.32 7.28 10.04
CA THR A 24 -15.89 7.13 10.27
C THR A 24 -15.49 5.66 10.31
N VAL A 25 -16.20 4.83 11.07
CA VAL A 25 -15.94 3.38 11.09
C VAL A 25 -16.11 2.76 9.70
N GLN A 26 -17.17 3.11 8.96
CA GLN A 26 -17.39 2.62 7.59
C GLN A 26 -16.25 3.03 6.63
N SER A 27 -15.72 4.25 6.78
CA SER A 27 -14.59 4.74 6.00
C SER A 27 -13.31 3.96 6.31
N VAL A 28 -13.05 3.66 7.60
CA VAL A 28 -11.94 2.80 8.02
C VAL A 28 -12.07 1.40 7.43
N LEU A 29 -13.25 0.77 7.52
CA LEU A 29 -13.49 -0.56 6.94
C LEU A 29 -13.28 -0.57 5.41
N SER A 30 -13.64 0.52 4.73
CA SER A 30 -13.41 0.68 3.29
C SER A 30 -11.91 0.77 2.95
N LEU A 31 -11.14 1.50 3.77
CA LEU A 31 -9.68 1.57 3.66
C LEU A 31 -9.04 0.20 3.89
N LEU A 32 -9.42 -0.51 4.95
CA LEU A 32 -8.89 -1.85 5.24
C LEU A 32 -9.15 -2.83 4.09
N ARG A 33 -10.36 -2.80 3.51
CA ARG A 33 -10.71 -3.62 2.35
C ARG A 33 -9.85 -3.31 1.12
N GLU A 34 -9.56 -2.04 0.85
CA GLU A 34 -8.71 -1.65 -0.27
C GLU A 34 -7.27 -2.13 -0.06
N LEU A 35 -6.74 -2.00 1.16
CA LEU A 35 -5.41 -2.49 1.49
C LEU A 35 -5.33 -4.02 1.41
N GLU A 36 -6.34 -4.74 1.90
CA GLU A 36 -6.42 -6.20 1.78
C GLU A 36 -6.43 -6.64 0.31
N ASN A 37 -7.19 -5.96 -0.55
CA ASN A 37 -7.22 -6.24 -1.99
C ASN A 37 -5.87 -5.98 -2.67
N SER A 38 -5.06 -5.06 -2.15
CA SER A 38 -3.72 -4.76 -2.66
C SER A 38 -2.67 -5.81 -2.24
N GLU A 39 -2.89 -6.46 -1.09
CA GLU A 39 -2.01 -7.48 -0.55
C GLU A 39 -2.30 -8.87 -1.12
N THR A 40 -3.54 -9.15 -1.49
CA THR A 40 -3.95 -10.47 -1.97
C THR A 40 -3.82 -10.60 -3.48
N ALA A 41 -3.43 -11.78 -3.96
CA ALA A 41 -3.35 -12.05 -5.40
C ALA A 41 -4.71 -11.95 -6.09
N ARG A 42 -5.80 -12.24 -5.38
CA ARG A 42 -7.18 -12.16 -5.89
C ARG A 42 -8.05 -11.39 -4.90
N PRO A 43 -8.60 -10.24 -5.29
CA PRO A 43 -9.53 -9.51 -4.45
C PRO A 43 -10.75 -10.37 -4.11
N SER A 44 -11.06 -10.49 -2.85
CA SER A 44 -12.29 -11.15 -2.42
C SER A 44 -13.50 -10.24 -2.68
N ARG A 45 -14.62 -10.82 -3.16
CA ARG A 45 -15.87 -10.06 -3.33
C ARG A 45 -16.33 -9.40 -2.05
N HIS A 46 -16.08 -10.02 -0.90
CA HIS A 46 -16.63 -9.59 0.38
C HIS A 46 -15.58 -9.04 1.35
N GLY A 47 -14.27 -9.24 1.10
CA GLY A 47 -13.21 -8.88 2.04
C GLY A 47 -13.36 -9.57 3.40
N THR A 48 -12.47 -9.27 4.33
CA THR A 48 -12.59 -9.69 5.74
C THR A 48 -13.81 -9.01 6.37
N ARG A 49 -14.63 -9.78 7.07
CA ARG A 49 -15.78 -9.27 7.84
C ARG A 49 -15.33 -8.98 9.26
N TRP A 50 -15.77 -7.85 9.77
CA TRP A 50 -15.40 -7.34 11.08
C TRP A 50 -16.59 -7.36 12.02
N SER A 51 -16.37 -7.67 13.28
CA SER A 51 -17.32 -7.53 14.39
C SER A 51 -16.85 -6.45 15.37
N PHE A 52 -17.80 -5.84 16.05
CA PHE A 52 -17.51 -5.02 17.21
C PHE A 52 -17.30 -5.94 18.41
N ASN A 53 -16.08 -5.97 18.96
CA ASN A 53 -15.81 -6.65 20.22
C ASN A 53 -16.18 -5.72 21.40
N GLU A 54 -15.93 -4.42 21.23
CA GLU A 54 -16.28 -3.41 22.24
C GLU A 54 -16.80 -2.15 21.56
N LEU A 55 -17.86 -1.55 22.12
CA LEU A 55 -18.36 -0.23 21.74
C LEU A 55 -18.74 0.53 23.01
N ARG A 56 -18.04 1.60 23.30
CA ARG A 56 -18.33 2.54 24.41
C ARG A 56 -18.87 3.84 23.85
N LEU A 57 -20.09 4.22 24.36
CA LEU A 57 -20.76 5.46 23.96
C LEU A 57 -20.42 6.55 24.99
N GLY A 58 -19.70 7.48 24.80
CA GLY A 58 -19.34 8.57 25.75
C GLY A 58 -18.03 9.25 25.35
N SER A 59 -16.95 8.52 25.24
CA SER A 59 -15.86 8.70 24.29
C SER A 59 -15.99 7.54 23.31
N VAL A 60 -16.32 7.78 22.03
CA VAL A 60 -16.62 6.69 21.12
C VAL A 60 -15.35 5.86 20.93
N THR A 61 -15.26 4.76 21.68
CA THR A 61 -14.22 3.73 21.53
C THR A 61 -14.86 2.52 20.90
N CYS A 62 -14.24 2.05 19.83
CA CYS A 62 -14.69 0.90 19.06
C CYS A 62 -13.51 -0.04 18.86
N VAL A 63 -13.65 -1.29 19.25
CA VAL A 63 -12.68 -2.35 18.99
C VAL A 63 -13.28 -3.30 17.94
N LEU A 64 -12.58 -3.44 16.82
CA LEU A 64 -12.94 -4.27 15.68
C LEU A 64 -12.07 -5.53 15.67
N GLU A 65 -12.72 -6.68 15.58
CA GLU A 65 -12.07 -7.99 15.40
C GLU A 65 -12.50 -8.63 14.08
N PRO A 66 -11.62 -9.42 13.42
CA PRO A 66 -11.98 -10.17 12.24
C PRO A 66 -12.94 -11.30 12.60
N LEU A 67 -14.23 -11.17 12.23
CA LEU A 67 -15.25 -12.20 12.41
C LEU A 67 -15.09 -13.35 11.42
N ARG A 68 -14.76 -13.02 10.17
CA ARG A 68 -14.50 -13.97 9.09
C ARG A 68 -13.47 -13.40 8.13
N ILE A 69 -12.35 -14.09 8.03
CA ILE A 69 -11.27 -13.73 7.11
C ILE A 69 -11.70 -14.03 5.67
N ALA A 70 -11.30 -13.18 4.73
CA ALA A 70 -11.59 -13.37 3.32
C ALA A 70 -10.95 -14.65 2.77
N GLU A 71 -11.54 -15.25 1.73
CA GLU A 71 -11.15 -16.56 1.18
C GLU A 71 -9.66 -16.66 0.77
N HIS A 72 -9.06 -15.54 0.38
CA HIS A 72 -7.66 -15.46 -0.08
C HIS A 72 -6.76 -14.71 0.91
N SER A 73 -7.21 -14.53 2.13
CA SER A 73 -6.48 -13.91 3.24
C SER A 73 -6.27 -14.91 4.38
N ASP A 74 -5.32 -14.62 5.24
CA ASP A 74 -5.08 -15.30 6.51
C ASP A 74 -4.86 -14.26 7.63
N TYR A 75 -4.66 -14.72 8.85
CA TYR A 75 -4.41 -13.82 9.99
C TYR A 75 -3.17 -12.96 9.81
N GLN A 76 -2.13 -13.46 9.13
CA GLN A 76 -0.92 -12.69 8.88
C GLN A 76 -1.15 -11.57 7.87
N VAL A 77 -1.96 -11.84 6.83
CA VAL A 77 -2.40 -10.80 5.88
C VAL A 77 -3.22 -9.73 6.59
N VAL A 78 -4.19 -10.14 7.41
CA VAL A 78 -5.03 -9.20 8.18
C VAL A 78 -4.18 -8.34 9.11
N GLU A 79 -3.24 -8.92 9.84
CA GLU A 79 -2.32 -8.17 10.70
C GLU A 79 -1.46 -7.17 9.91
N ARG A 80 -0.88 -7.58 8.75
CA ARG A 80 -0.14 -6.66 7.89
C ARG A 80 -1.01 -5.52 7.39
N VAL A 81 -2.24 -5.81 6.97
CA VAL A 81 -3.21 -4.79 6.52
C VAL A 81 -3.47 -3.77 7.61
N LEU A 82 -3.74 -4.21 8.85
CA LEU A 82 -3.96 -3.33 9.98
C LEU A 82 -2.72 -2.46 10.29
N ARG A 83 -1.55 -3.08 10.32
CA ARG A 83 -0.27 -2.35 10.54
C ARG A 83 -0.02 -1.33 9.43
N THR A 84 -0.24 -1.71 8.16
CA THR A 84 -0.10 -0.82 7.00
C THR A 84 -1.09 0.34 7.08
N ALA A 85 -2.35 0.08 7.48
CA ALA A 85 -3.36 1.11 7.65
C ALA A 85 -2.95 2.13 8.71
N VAL A 86 -2.58 1.67 9.91
CA VAL A 86 -2.23 2.56 11.04
C VAL A 86 -0.91 3.30 10.76
N THR A 87 0.10 2.61 10.23
CA THR A 87 1.37 3.27 9.83
C THR A 87 1.11 4.35 8.79
N GLY A 88 0.33 4.04 7.75
CA GLY A 88 0.04 4.99 6.68
C GLY A 88 -0.78 6.20 7.14
N LEU A 89 -1.73 6.01 8.06
CA LEU A 89 -2.44 7.15 8.68
C LEU A 89 -1.47 8.06 9.45
N GLY A 90 -0.52 7.47 10.21
CA GLY A 90 0.50 8.23 10.93
C GLY A 90 1.49 8.94 9.99
N GLU A 91 1.91 8.31 8.89
CA GLU A 91 2.74 8.97 7.86
C GLU A 91 1.99 10.15 7.24
N ALA A 92 0.71 9.97 6.92
CA ALA A 92 -0.12 11.00 6.32
C ALA A 92 -0.39 12.19 7.26
N GLU A 93 -0.35 12.00 8.58
CA GLU A 93 -0.45 13.11 9.55
C GLU A 93 0.77 14.05 9.44
N THR A 94 1.92 13.52 9.02
CA THR A 94 3.19 14.27 9.05
C THR A 94 3.67 14.75 7.69
N ALA A 95 3.23 14.14 6.57
CA ALA A 95 3.77 14.41 5.25
C ALA A 95 2.73 14.35 4.12
N GLU A 96 2.89 15.22 3.13
CA GLU A 96 2.06 15.30 1.91
C GLU A 96 2.54 14.26 0.88
N ARG A 97 2.51 12.98 1.24
CA ARG A 97 2.91 11.88 0.34
C ARG A 97 1.92 10.71 0.44
N ILE A 98 1.89 9.88 -0.60
CA ILE A 98 1.19 8.59 -0.53
C ILE A 98 1.96 7.72 0.47
N PRO A 99 1.30 7.21 1.54
CA PRO A 99 1.95 6.39 2.54
C PRO A 99 2.55 5.11 1.97
N THR A 100 3.59 4.62 2.63
CA THR A 100 4.26 3.37 2.25
C THR A 100 3.30 2.19 2.23
N GLY A 101 3.30 1.43 1.13
CA GLY A 101 2.39 0.29 0.96
C GLY A 101 0.95 0.66 0.56
N TRP A 102 0.64 1.96 0.37
CA TRP A 102 -0.68 2.40 -0.07
C TRP A 102 -0.72 2.66 -1.57
N THR A 103 -1.87 2.37 -2.18
CA THR A 103 -2.21 2.90 -3.50
C THR A 103 -2.75 4.33 -3.37
N ALA A 104 -2.77 5.09 -4.46
CA ALA A 104 -3.45 6.38 -4.50
C ALA A 104 -4.95 6.28 -4.12
N ARG A 105 -5.59 5.12 -4.41
CA ARG A 105 -6.96 4.84 -3.99
C ARG A 105 -7.06 4.64 -2.49
N ALA A 106 -6.16 3.88 -1.87
CA ALA A 106 -6.09 3.74 -0.41
C ALA A 106 -5.87 5.11 0.25
N ALA A 107 -4.99 5.96 -0.31
CA ALA A 107 -4.79 7.33 0.15
C ALA A 107 -6.07 8.19 0.06
N SER A 108 -6.85 8.05 -1.03
CA SER A 108 -8.15 8.72 -1.14
C SER A 108 -9.17 8.23 -0.10
N LEU A 109 -9.15 6.94 0.24
CA LEU A 109 -9.99 6.38 1.31
C LEU A 109 -9.52 6.84 2.70
N GLY A 110 -8.21 6.88 2.94
CA GLY A 110 -7.63 7.49 4.15
C GLY A 110 -8.03 8.96 4.32
N GLN A 111 -8.05 9.73 3.20
CA GLN A 111 -8.59 11.08 3.20
C GLN A 111 -10.07 11.13 3.64
N GLN A 112 -10.89 10.19 3.17
CA GLN A 112 -12.28 10.10 3.58
C GLN A 112 -12.41 9.78 5.07
N VAL A 113 -11.56 8.88 5.63
CA VAL A 113 -11.48 8.62 7.07
C VAL A 113 -11.27 9.93 7.83
N ALA A 114 -10.24 10.68 7.48
CA ALA A 114 -9.94 11.94 8.19
C ALA A 114 -11.03 13.00 8.00
N ARG A 115 -11.65 13.09 6.82
CA ARG A 115 -12.77 14.02 6.57
C ARG A 115 -14.04 13.65 7.34
N SER A 116 -14.27 12.36 7.61
CA SER A 116 -15.44 11.91 8.36
C SER A 116 -15.40 12.29 9.84
N LEU A 117 -14.24 12.74 10.35
CA LEU A 117 -14.09 13.30 11.70
C LEU A 117 -14.75 14.68 11.88
N GLY A 118 -15.19 15.32 10.77
CA GLY A 118 -15.75 16.67 10.82
C GLY A 118 -14.69 17.75 10.67
N ALA A 119 -15.11 19.02 10.66
CA ALA A 119 -14.24 20.17 10.39
C ALA A 119 -13.64 20.82 11.64
N SER A 120 -14.04 20.40 12.84
CA SER A 120 -13.55 21.00 14.09
C SER A 120 -12.09 20.57 14.35
N PRO A 121 -11.21 21.52 14.71
CA PRO A 121 -9.82 21.21 15.03
C PRO A 121 -9.65 20.38 16.31
N ASP A 122 -10.65 20.37 17.19
CA ASP A 122 -10.65 19.63 18.44
C ASP A 122 -11.08 18.15 18.26
N VAL A 123 -11.48 17.78 17.03
CA VAL A 123 -11.90 16.44 16.69
C VAL A 123 -10.74 15.67 16.06
N GLY A 124 -10.48 14.49 16.56
CA GLY A 124 -9.45 13.59 16.09
C GLY A 124 -9.81 12.15 16.36
N MET A 125 -9.02 11.25 15.82
CA MET A 125 -9.15 9.82 16.06
C MET A 125 -7.78 9.25 16.39
N PHE A 126 -7.71 8.53 17.49
CA PHE A 126 -6.57 7.66 17.80
C PHE A 126 -6.88 6.27 17.26
N VAL A 127 -5.94 5.68 16.55
CA VAL A 127 -6.05 4.35 15.96
C VAL A 127 -4.92 3.49 16.49
N ALA A 128 -5.23 2.29 16.98
CA ALA A 128 -4.23 1.36 17.48
C ALA A 128 -4.48 -0.06 16.95
N VAL A 129 -3.40 -0.76 16.60
CA VAL A 129 -3.42 -2.20 16.34
C VAL A 129 -2.95 -2.92 17.58
N ARG A 130 -3.71 -3.92 18.01
CA ARG A 130 -3.33 -4.84 19.07
C ARG A 130 -3.15 -6.25 18.51
N ALA A 131 -2.10 -6.93 18.94
CA ALA A 131 -1.88 -8.34 18.68
C ALA A 131 -1.71 -9.05 20.01
N ASP A 132 -2.53 -10.08 20.25
CA ASP A 132 -2.58 -10.83 21.51
C ASP A 132 -2.67 -9.91 22.75
N GLY A 133 -3.49 -8.86 22.67
CA GLY A 133 -3.73 -7.86 23.73
C GLY A 133 -2.64 -6.79 23.90
N VAL A 134 -1.53 -6.88 23.15
CA VAL A 134 -0.44 -5.91 23.19
C VAL A 134 -0.60 -4.90 22.05
N GLU A 135 -0.49 -3.60 22.39
CA GLU A 135 -0.49 -2.53 21.40
C GLU A 135 0.83 -2.56 20.59
N VAL A 136 0.71 -2.76 19.27
CA VAL A 136 1.89 -2.94 18.39
C VAL A 136 2.10 -1.76 17.44
N ARG A 137 1.08 -0.94 17.22
CA ARG A 137 1.16 0.25 16.37
C ARG A 137 0.05 1.23 16.69
N THR A 138 0.38 2.53 16.68
CA THR A 138 -0.58 3.60 16.92
C THR A 138 -0.41 4.74 15.94
N ALA A 139 -1.49 5.49 15.70
CA ALA A 139 -1.49 6.73 14.95
C ALA A 139 -2.57 7.67 15.47
N GLU A 140 -2.33 8.96 15.33
CA GLU A 140 -3.35 10.00 15.48
C GLU A 140 -3.77 10.46 14.07
N VAL A 141 -5.07 10.70 13.88
CA VAL A 141 -5.68 11.13 12.63
C VAL A 141 -6.44 12.42 12.91
N THR A 142 -6.07 13.47 12.20
CA THR A 142 -6.71 14.79 12.30
C THR A 142 -7.11 15.30 10.92
N GLN A 143 -7.62 16.53 10.84
CA GLN A 143 -7.87 17.19 9.55
C GLN A 143 -6.58 17.35 8.72
N ARG A 144 -5.41 17.42 9.36
CA ARG A 144 -4.11 17.48 8.68
C ARG A 144 -3.87 16.25 7.81
N THR A 145 -4.22 15.05 8.30
CA THR A 145 -4.20 13.81 7.50
C THR A 145 -4.99 13.98 6.19
N ALA A 146 -6.20 14.60 6.25
CA ALA A 146 -7.03 14.81 5.07
C ALA A 146 -6.38 15.75 4.06
N PHE A 147 -5.78 16.86 4.52
CA PHE A 147 -5.08 17.81 3.66
C PHE A 147 -3.85 17.19 3.00
N ASN A 148 -3.03 16.49 3.78
CA ASN A 148 -1.82 15.85 3.27
C ASN A 148 -2.14 14.77 2.23
N LEU A 149 -3.14 13.91 2.47
CA LEU A 149 -3.56 12.88 1.51
C LEU A 149 -4.21 13.49 0.26
N GLN A 150 -4.92 14.61 0.39
CA GLN A 150 -5.45 15.33 -0.76
C GLN A 150 -4.32 15.86 -1.66
N ALA A 151 -3.30 16.47 -1.06
CA ALA A 151 -2.13 16.95 -1.79
C ALA A 151 -1.38 15.78 -2.44
N ALA A 152 -1.17 14.67 -1.70
CA ALA A 152 -0.47 13.49 -2.15
C ALA A 152 -1.13 12.77 -3.34
N THR A 153 -2.46 12.79 -3.42
CA THR A 153 -3.19 12.13 -4.52
C THR A 153 -3.43 13.02 -5.74
N ARG A 154 -3.06 14.30 -5.67
CA ARG A 154 -3.27 15.24 -6.77
C ARG A 154 -2.24 15.01 -7.88
N ALA A 155 -2.73 14.63 -9.06
CA ALA A 155 -1.90 14.51 -10.26
C ALA A 155 -1.26 15.85 -10.64
N ARG A 156 0.03 15.83 -10.98
CA ARG A 156 0.81 17.01 -11.37
C ARG A 156 1.49 16.84 -12.70
N LEU A 157 2.06 15.68 -12.96
CA LEU A 157 2.84 15.39 -14.14
C LEU A 157 2.31 14.14 -14.84
N ARG A 158 2.34 14.12 -16.16
CA ARG A 158 2.12 12.94 -16.98
C ARG A 158 3.32 12.72 -17.86
N THR A 159 3.87 11.53 -17.82
CA THR A 159 5.02 11.11 -18.60
C THR A 159 4.72 9.76 -19.25
N PHE A 160 5.53 9.37 -20.24
CA PHE A 160 5.50 8.04 -20.80
C PHE A 160 6.77 7.30 -20.35
N GLY A 161 6.63 6.05 -19.89
CA GLY A 161 7.77 5.29 -19.39
C GLY A 161 7.36 3.92 -18.91
N SER A 162 8.28 3.20 -18.27
CA SER A 162 8.05 1.86 -17.74
C SER A 162 8.28 1.76 -16.23
N ARG A 163 7.68 0.73 -15.63
CA ARG A 163 7.89 0.34 -14.22
C ARG A 163 7.98 -1.18 -14.13
N ARG A 164 8.96 -1.66 -13.35
CA ARG A 164 9.19 -3.09 -13.11
C ARG A 164 8.68 -3.51 -11.75
N GLY A 165 8.12 -4.71 -11.68
CA GLY A 165 7.61 -5.23 -10.44
C GLY A 165 6.79 -6.50 -10.61
N ARG A 166 5.99 -6.78 -9.57
CA ARG A 166 5.06 -7.92 -9.54
C ARG A 166 3.62 -7.43 -9.56
N LEU A 167 2.77 -8.05 -10.40
CA LEU A 167 1.35 -7.74 -10.43
C LEU A 167 0.59 -8.47 -9.32
N SER A 168 -0.29 -7.74 -8.62
CA SER A 168 -1.21 -8.23 -7.60
C SER A 168 -2.57 -7.53 -7.69
N GLY A 169 -3.59 -8.00 -6.98
CA GLY A 169 -4.87 -7.32 -6.85
C GLY A 169 -5.68 -7.17 -8.16
N LEU A 170 -5.64 -8.18 -9.07
CA LEU A 170 -6.37 -8.10 -10.33
C LEU A 170 -7.89 -8.01 -10.10
N VAL A 171 -8.50 -6.95 -10.60
CA VAL A 171 -9.95 -6.74 -10.61
C VAL A 171 -10.44 -6.75 -12.05
N GLU A 172 -11.15 -7.80 -12.42
CA GLU A 172 -11.88 -7.89 -13.69
C GLU A 172 -13.34 -7.48 -13.46
N GLY A 173 -13.87 -6.63 -14.29
CA GLY A 173 -15.27 -6.18 -14.22
C GLY A 173 -15.94 -6.33 -15.57
N LYS A 174 -17.20 -6.86 -15.62
CA LYS A 174 -17.99 -7.07 -16.84
C LYS A 174 -18.13 -5.83 -17.75
N HIS A 175 -17.95 -4.64 -17.20
CA HIS A 175 -18.11 -3.36 -17.91
C HIS A 175 -17.04 -2.32 -17.50
N ARG A 176 -15.94 -2.74 -16.91
CA ARG A 176 -14.85 -1.85 -16.48
C ARG A 176 -13.53 -2.42 -16.99
N ARG A 177 -12.63 -1.53 -17.42
CA ARG A 177 -11.27 -1.91 -17.80
C ARG A 177 -10.60 -2.71 -16.68
N PRO A 178 -9.87 -3.77 -17.01
CA PRO A 178 -9.10 -4.53 -16.03
C PRO A 178 -8.16 -3.59 -15.26
N ARG A 179 -8.00 -3.85 -13.98
CA ARG A 179 -7.10 -3.12 -13.11
C ARG A 179 -6.29 -4.10 -12.29
N ALA A 180 -5.03 -3.79 -12.09
CA ALA A 180 -4.16 -4.51 -11.19
C ALA A 180 -3.36 -3.52 -10.35
N VAL A 181 -2.60 -4.05 -9.41
CA VAL A 181 -1.63 -3.32 -8.62
C VAL A 181 -0.26 -3.85 -8.99
N LEU A 182 0.67 -2.96 -9.35
CA LEU A 182 2.07 -3.25 -9.55
C LEU A 182 2.83 -2.91 -8.26
N ARG A 183 3.44 -3.91 -7.64
CA ARG A 183 4.39 -3.69 -6.55
C ARG A 183 5.79 -3.61 -7.14
N THR A 184 6.41 -2.45 -7.08
CA THR A 184 7.73 -2.21 -7.69
C THR A 184 8.84 -2.97 -6.94
N GLU A 185 9.87 -3.39 -7.66
CA GLU A 185 11.04 -4.06 -7.09
C GLU A 185 11.91 -3.09 -6.28
N VAL A 186 12.02 -1.86 -6.76
CA VAL A 186 12.76 -0.80 -6.09
C VAL A 186 11.77 0.11 -5.36
N GLY A 187 11.99 0.32 -4.07
CA GLY A 187 11.16 1.18 -3.23
C GLY A 187 9.85 0.54 -2.73
N GLY A 188 9.43 -0.62 -3.27
CA GLY A 188 8.24 -1.33 -2.82
C GLY A 188 6.93 -0.53 -3.01
N GLU A 189 6.91 0.41 -3.94
CA GLU A 189 5.73 1.23 -4.23
C GLU A 189 4.57 0.35 -4.72
N VAL A 190 3.37 0.71 -4.35
CA VAL A 190 2.13 0.00 -4.70
C VAL A 190 1.33 0.86 -5.68
N ILE A 191 1.50 0.58 -6.97
CA ILE A 191 1.02 1.43 -8.06
C ILE A 191 -0.23 0.82 -8.69
N PRO A 192 -1.37 1.55 -8.75
CA PRO A 192 -2.53 1.10 -9.51
C PRO A 192 -2.24 1.19 -11.01
N VAL A 193 -2.49 0.07 -11.71
CA VAL A 193 -2.33 -0.05 -13.16
C VAL A 193 -3.68 -0.33 -13.80
N SER A 194 -4.02 0.42 -14.83
CA SER A 194 -5.19 0.16 -15.69
C SER A 194 -4.74 -0.30 -17.07
N PHE A 195 -5.45 -1.28 -17.62
CA PHE A 195 -5.13 -1.90 -18.89
C PHE A 195 -6.23 -1.64 -19.92
N GLY A 196 -5.87 -1.56 -21.20
CA GLY A 196 -6.81 -1.65 -22.29
C GLY A 196 -7.30 -3.09 -22.51
N ASP A 197 -8.42 -3.25 -23.21
CA ASP A 197 -8.97 -4.59 -23.52
C ASP A 197 -8.04 -5.38 -24.45
N ASP A 198 -7.19 -4.71 -25.21
CA ASP A 198 -6.14 -5.24 -26.08
C ASP A 198 -5.02 -5.96 -25.31
N LEU A 199 -4.85 -5.66 -24.03
CA LEU A 199 -3.81 -6.25 -23.16
C LEU A 199 -4.33 -7.43 -22.29
N ASP A 200 -5.56 -7.88 -22.45
CA ASP A 200 -6.15 -8.93 -21.60
C ASP A 200 -5.35 -10.24 -21.63
N THR A 201 -4.89 -10.64 -22.81
CA THR A 201 -4.11 -11.89 -22.99
C THR A 201 -2.76 -11.81 -22.31
N GLU A 202 -2.03 -10.71 -22.50
CA GLU A 202 -0.73 -10.43 -21.89
C GLU A 202 -0.86 -10.33 -20.39
N LEU A 203 -1.89 -9.64 -19.90
CA LEU A 203 -2.21 -9.50 -18.49
C LEU A 203 -2.43 -10.86 -17.80
N ARG A 204 -3.20 -11.76 -18.45
CA ARG A 204 -3.44 -13.12 -17.93
C ARG A 204 -2.17 -13.96 -17.89
N ARG A 205 -1.26 -13.79 -18.84
CA ARG A 205 0.05 -14.43 -18.83
C ARG A 205 0.95 -13.85 -17.74
N ALA A 206 0.98 -12.52 -17.62
CA ALA A 206 1.79 -11.78 -16.65
C ALA A 206 1.35 -12.01 -15.21
N TRP A 207 0.06 -12.25 -14.99
CA TRP A 207 -0.55 -12.45 -13.68
C TRP A 207 0.07 -13.56 -12.83
N ARG A 208 0.67 -14.55 -13.47
CA ARG A 208 1.28 -15.71 -12.78
C ARG A 208 2.80 -15.64 -12.75
N ARG A 209 3.38 -14.54 -13.20
CA ARG A 209 4.83 -14.35 -13.27
C ARG A 209 5.33 -13.51 -12.12
N ASP A 210 6.56 -13.78 -11.73
CA ASP A 210 7.18 -13.08 -10.61
C ASP A 210 7.60 -11.66 -10.99
N ARG A 211 7.98 -11.43 -12.26
CA ARG A 211 8.49 -10.13 -12.72
C ARG A 211 7.87 -9.72 -14.05
N VAL A 212 7.43 -8.48 -14.09
CA VAL A 212 6.90 -7.84 -15.30
C VAL A 212 7.45 -6.43 -15.45
N GLU A 213 7.54 -5.96 -16.69
CA GLU A 213 7.68 -4.55 -17.03
C GLU A 213 6.36 -4.07 -17.62
N VAL A 214 5.85 -2.97 -17.06
CA VAL A 214 4.62 -2.32 -17.53
C VAL A 214 5.00 -0.97 -18.09
N THR A 215 4.77 -0.78 -19.40
CA THR A 215 5.03 0.47 -20.12
C THR A 215 3.72 1.19 -20.39
N GLY A 216 3.72 2.52 -20.27
CA GLY A 216 2.53 3.33 -20.55
C GLY A 216 2.61 4.77 -20.05
N GLU A 217 1.43 5.42 -19.99
CA GLU A 217 1.29 6.75 -19.41
C GLU A 217 1.35 6.68 -17.89
N ILE A 218 2.32 7.35 -17.30
CA ILE A 218 2.57 7.42 -15.86
C ILE A 218 2.09 8.78 -15.36
N THR A 219 1.23 8.77 -14.35
CA THR A 219 0.78 9.99 -13.67
C THR A 219 1.48 10.09 -12.32
N GLU A 220 2.13 11.22 -12.05
CA GLU A 220 2.86 11.47 -10.81
C GLU A 220 2.28 12.65 -10.04
N ASN A 221 2.45 12.64 -8.72
CA ASN A 221 2.12 13.76 -7.83
C ASN A 221 3.25 14.79 -7.76
N ALA A 222 3.10 15.80 -6.91
CA ALA A 222 4.11 16.86 -6.72
C ALA A 222 5.43 16.34 -6.08
N GLN A 223 5.39 15.20 -5.40
CA GLN A 223 6.52 14.55 -4.74
C GLN A 223 7.21 13.51 -5.64
N GLY A 224 6.80 13.39 -6.91
CA GLY A 224 7.36 12.41 -7.86
C GLY A 224 6.86 10.97 -7.63
N GLN A 225 5.89 10.76 -6.74
CA GLN A 225 5.31 9.43 -6.53
C GLN A 225 4.29 9.11 -7.62
N VAL A 226 4.28 7.86 -8.08
CA VAL A 226 3.35 7.40 -9.11
C VAL A 226 1.95 7.21 -8.53
N VAL A 227 1.02 7.99 -9.04
CA VAL A 227 -0.41 7.92 -8.66
C VAL A 227 -1.12 6.81 -9.44
N GLN A 228 -0.77 6.65 -10.72
CA GLN A 228 -1.38 5.67 -11.62
C GLN A 228 -0.50 5.41 -12.83
N VAL A 229 -0.58 4.19 -13.37
CA VAL A 229 -0.07 3.83 -14.70
C VAL A 229 -1.25 3.39 -15.58
N ARG A 230 -1.33 3.95 -16.78
CA ARG A 230 -2.20 3.45 -17.85
C ARG A 230 -1.34 2.66 -18.82
N ALA A 231 -1.36 1.35 -18.68
CA ALA A 231 -0.52 0.46 -19.47
C ALA A 231 -0.93 0.45 -20.95
N THR A 232 0.08 0.48 -21.80
CA THR A 232 0.00 0.25 -23.25
C THR A 232 0.73 -1.03 -23.66
N GLU A 233 1.61 -1.56 -22.77
CA GLU A 233 2.38 -2.76 -23.01
C GLU A 233 2.70 -3.46 -21.70
N ILE A 234 2.80 -4.79 -21.75
CA ILE A 234 3.26 -5.64 -20.64
C ILE A 234 4.30 -6.61 -21.18
N GLU A 235 5.48 -6.57 -20.63
CA GLU A 235 6.55 -7.51 -20.93
C GLU A 235 6.80 -8.44 -19.73
N LEU A 236 6.96 -9.75 -20.02
CA LEU A 236 7.36 -10.73 -19.03
C LEU A 236 8.87 -10.72 -18.89
N LEU A 237 9.36 -10.37 -17.75
CA LEU A 237 10.79 -10.40 -17.48
C LEU A 237 11.23 -11.81 -17.07
N PRO A 238 12.45 -12.23 -17.46
CA PRO A 238 13.01 -13.48 -16.96
C PRO A 238 13.17 -13.39 -15.45
N THR A 239 12.90 -14.51 -14.79
CA THR A 239 13.25 -14.64 -13.36
C THR A 239 14.76 -14.57 -13.27
N GLU A 240 15.29 -13.62 -12.48
CA GLU A 240 16.73 -13.60 -12.23
C GLU A 240 17.15 -14.93 -11.63
N PRO A 241 18.19 -15.57 -12.15
CA PRO A 241 18.73 -16.75 -11.50
C PRO A 241 19.07 -16.35 -10.07
N GLN A 242 18.56 -17.10 -9.09
CA GLN A 242 19.02 -16.96 -7.72
C GLN A 242 20.48 -17.34 -7.73
N LEU A 243 21.37 -16.37 -7.60
CA LEU A 243 22.79 -16.64 -7.43
C LEU A 243 22.93 -17.45 -6.15
N SER A 244 23.61 -18.56 -6.23
CA SER A 244 23.96 -19.36 -5.06
C SER A 244 24.89 -18.55 -4.13
N ASP A 245 24.92 -18.90 -2.84
CA ASP A 245 25.84 -18.24 -1.91
C ASP A 245 27.30 -18.32 -2.36
N ASP A 246 27.65 -19.36 -3.12
CA ASP A 246 29.01 -19.54 -3.67
C ASP A 246 29.26 -18.59 -4.86
N GLU A 247 28.26 -18.35 -5.71
CA GLU A 247 28.36 -17.36 -6.80
C GLU A 247 28.40 -15.92 -6.26
N LEU A 248 27.67 -15.64 -5.16
CA LEU A 248 27.76 -14.35 -4.47
C LEU A 248 29.13 -14.15 -3.79
N ARG A 249 29.76 -15.21 -3.29
CA ARG A 249 31.10 -15.16 -2.71
C ARG A 249 32.21 -15.10 -3.75
N ALA A 250 32.01 -15.66 -4.94
CA ALA A 250 32.98 -15.62 -6.05
C ALA A 250 33.10 -14.25 -6.71
N GLY A 251 32.21 -13.28 -6.34
CA GLY A 251 32.15 -11.95 -6.94
C GLY A 251 31.34 -11.94 -8.22
N PHE A 252 30.60 -10.83 -8.44
CA PHE A 252 29.65 -10.65 -9.54
C PHE A 252 30.29 -10.66 -10.94
N TRP A 253 31.62 -10.54 -11.01
CA TRP A 253 32.40 -10.51 -12.24
C TRP A 253 33.80 -11.08 -12.00
N PRO A 254 33.99 -12.40 -12.10
CA PRO A 254 35.31 -13.00 -11.91
C PRO A 254 36.37 -12.45 -12.89
N ASP A 255 35.95 -11.96 -14.04
CA ASP A 255 36.84 -11.38 -15.04
C ASP A 255 37.04 -9.85 -14.94
N MET A 256 36.38 -9.17 -14.00
CA MET A 256 36.46 -7.70 -13.86
C MET A 256 37.87 -7.23 -13.54
N THR A 257 38.65 -8.06 -12.88
CA THR A 257 40.04 -7.77 -12.51
C THR A 257 41.06 -8.38 -13.51
N GLY A 258 40.59 -9.06 -14.56
CA GLY A 258 41.49 -9.75 -15.51
C GLY A 258 42.35 -10.83 -14.84
N GLY A 259 41.87 -11.44 -13.74
CA GLY A 259 42.60 -12.44 -12.96
C GLY A 259 43.59 -11.85 -11.93
N GLN A 260 43.59 -10.54 -11.74
CA GLN A 260 44.37 -9.88 -10.67
C GLN A 260 43.58 -9.95 -9.34
N ASP A 261 44.29 -9.91 -8.23
CA ASP A 261 43.67 -9.73 -6.92
C ASP A 261 42.89 -8.41 -6.88
N ALA A 262 41.72 -8.40 -6.24
CA ALA A 262 40.84 -7.24 -6.20
C ALA A 262 41.49 -6.02 -5.53
N VAL A 263 42.39 -6.24 -4.57
CA VAL A 263 43.12 -5.16 -3.88
C VAL A 263 44.16 -4.57 -4.80
N ASP A 264 44.94 -5.42 -5.49
CA ASP A 264 45.95 -4.98 -6.45
C ASP A 264 45.35 -4.21 -7.65
N TYR A 265 44.17 -4.66 -8.12
CA TYR A 265 43.44 -3.97 -9.18
C TYR A 265 42.95 -2.58 -8.76
N VAL A 266 42.40 -2.45 -7.52
CA VAL A 266 41.98 -1.14 -6.99
C VAL A 266 43.17 -0.22 -6.74
N GLU A 267 44.29 -0.75 -6.25
CA GLU A 267 45.52 0.03 -6.07
C GLU A 267 46.10 0.52 -7.41
N ALA A 268 46.10 -0.33 -8.43
CA ALA A 268 46.50 0.06 -9.80
C ALA A 268 45.64 1.17 -10.38
N LEU A 269 44.31 1.13 -10.17
CA LEU A 269 43.38 2.19 -10.58
C LEU A 269 43.59 3.50 -9.81
N ARG A 270 44.03 3.46 -8.56
CA ARG A 270 44.33 4.66 -7.75
C ARG A 270 45.71 5.26 -7.98
N GLY A 271 46.67 4.44 -8.43
CA GLY A 271 48.04 4.86 -8.68
C GLY A 271 48.32 5.36 -10.08
N GLY A 272 47.35 5.39 -10.97
CA GLY A 272 47.45 5.77 -12.39
C GLY A 272 47.10 7.23 -12.68
N ASN A 273 47.57 8.18 -11.86
CA ASN A 273 47.58 9.62 -12.18
C ASN A 273 48.97 10.18 -12.03
#